data_ab15c5e2f7ffab043620732c03ce6970
#
_entry.id   ab15c5e2f7ffab043620732c03ce6970
#
_cell.length_a   1.000
_cell.length_b   1.000
_cell.length_c   1.000
_cell.angle_alpha   90.00
_cell.angle_beta   90.00
_cell.angle_gamma   90.00
#
_symmetry.space_group_name_H-M   'P 1'
#
loop_
_entity.id
_entity.type
_entity.pdbx_description
1 polymer ?
#
loop_
_entity_poly.entity_id
_entity_poly.type
_entity_poly.pdbx_seq_one_letter_code
_entity_poly.pdbx_strand_id
1 'polypeptide(L)'
;MSQTPSSRRPVLRALMAGAALSTLSLSSLSLAARAARRRVAVHEEEIDPDRYRNNPQTQAFIGTLVAEHNFDRAALDALFAGTAYSATVARLILPPPTPARRSWTAYRGRFIEPVRIGAGVQFWQQYGDTLRRAEAEFGVPADVVVGILGVETIYGRDMGNFRVMDALTTLAFDYPDTPNREERSTMFRNQLKDFLLWCRDTGTDAFSVLGSYAGAVGIPQFMPTSIREYALDYDRDGRIDLRNSAVDAIGSVAHFLQMHGWEPNRPVMWNIAGDTDSQGIAAAAADGQPYPRMTLSRLTRAGLALAPGVDAAREQETDVLVVDLPTPGQPTEYRVGLRNFYVLTRYNRSFFYAAAVYELGQAVRQAMQG
;
A
#
# COMPACT_ATOMS: atom_id res chain seq x y z
N MET A 1 17.17 80.39 24.26
CA MET A 1 18.60 80.74 24.18
C MET A 1 19.20 79.60 23.40
N SER A 2 19.40 79.78 22.09
CA SER A 2 20.70 80.10 21.50
C SER A 2 21.57 78.84 21.41
N GLN A 3 22.09 78.28 20.35
CA GLN A 3 22.27 78.65 18.94
C GLN A 3 22.89 77.46 18.25
N THR A 4 22.53 77.15 17.05
CA THR A 4 23.39 76.52 16.03
C THR A 4 24.59 77.43 15.70
N PRO A 5 25.67 76.99 15.02
CA PRO A 5 25.61 76.50 13.63
C PRO A 5 26.76 75.54 13.19
N SER A 6 26.52 74.88 12.09
CA SER A 6 27.11 75.12 10.73
C SER A 6 28.46 74.46 10.44
N SER A 7 28.47 73.60 9.46
CA SER A 7 29.01 73.62 8.07
C SER A 7 30.38 72.99 7.89
N ARG A 8 30.60 72.16 6.93
CA ARG A 8 30.94 72.28 5.52
C ARG A 8 31.47 70.91 4.95
N ARG A 9 31.04 70.60 3.79
CA ARG A 9 31.68 69.69 2.83
C ARG A 9 33.00 70.28 2.34
N PRO A 10 33.97 69.52 1.70
CA PRO A 10 33.76 69.02 0.36
C PRO A 10 34.48 67.67 0.01
N VAL A 11 33.88 66.94 -0.91
CA VAL A 11 34.36 66.43 -2.21
C VAL A 11 35.85 66.04 -2.34
N LEU A 12 36.08 64.75 -2.64
CA LEU A 12 36.93 64.37 -3.78
C LEU A 12 36.64 62.97 -4.31
N ARG A 13 36.51 62.93 -5.60
CA ARG A 13 36.45 61.90 -6.59
C ARG A 13 37.57 60.83 -6.49
N ALA A 14 37.33 59.60 -6.85
CA ALA A 14 37.69 59.01 -8.15
C ALA A 14 37.60 57.48 -8.11
N LEU A 15 36.92 56.95 -9.10
CA LEU A 15 37.21 55.76 -9.93
C LEU A 15 37.95 54.58 -9.32
N MET A 16 37.24 53.44 -9.30
CA MET A 16 37.69 52.23 -10.02
C MET A 16 36.46 51.36 -10.33
N ALA A 17 36.23 51.15 -11.60
CA ALA A 17 35.32 50.16 -12.14
C ALA A 17 36.00 48.78 -12.14
N GLY A 18 35.23 47.73 -11.97
CA GLY A 18 35.71 46.43 -12.44
C GLY A 18 35.31 45.25 -11.57
N ALA A 19 34.53 44.36 -12.16
CA ALA A 19 34.38 42.96 -11.80
C ALA A 19 33.45 42.57 -10.63
N ALA A 20 32.14 42.59 -10.92
CA ALA A 20 31.19 41.74 -10.20
C ALA A 20 30.13 41.22 -11.19
N LEU A 21 30.54 40.31 -12.02
CA LEU A 21 29.64 39.51 -12.90
C LEU A 21 30.32 38.16 -13.08
N SER A 22 29.93 37.16 -12.30
CA SER A 22 30.01 35.75 -12.63
C SER A 22 30.03 34.83 -11.39
N THR A 23 28.98 34.84 -10.55
CA THR A 23 28.81 33.78 -9.54
C THR A 23 27.33 33.35 -9.33
N LEU A 24 26.45 33.60 -10.29
CA LEU A 24 25.02 33.25 -10.19
C LEU A 24 24.57 32.17 -11.17
N SER A 25 25.46 31.44 -11.84
CA SER A 25 25.08 30.43 -12.84
C SER A 25 25.47 28.97 -12.52
N LEU A 26 26.06 28.69 -11.34
CA LEU A 26 26.47 27.32 -10.97
C LEU A 26 25.53 26.62 -9.98
N SER A 27 24.61 27.32 -9.35
CA SER A 27 23.68 26.72 -8.37
C SER A 27 22.39 26.22 -8.99
N SER A 28 21.94 26.71 -10.13
CA SER A 28 20.74 26.27 -10.83
C SER A 28 20.96 24.96 -11.63
N LEU A 29 22.17 24.73 -12.11
CA LEU A 29 22.52 23.49 -12.81
C LEU A 29 22.64 22.27 -11.88
N SER A 30 22.93 22.49 -10.59
CA SER A 30 23.03 21.38 -9.62
C SER A 30 21.67 20.90 -9.10
N LEU A 31 20.64 21.75 -9.06
CA LEU A 31 19.27 21.35 -8.69
C LEU A 31 18.56 20.61 -9.83
N ALA A 32 18.73 21.07 -11.07
CA ALA A 32 18.19 20.39 -12.25
C ALA A 32 18.87 19.03 -12.49
N ALA A 33 20.17 18.93 -12.25
CA ALA A 33 20.92 17.66 -12.33
C ALA A 33 20.57 16.70 -11.17
N ARG A 34 20.15 17.20 -9.98
CA ARG A 34 19.63 16.38 -8.88
C ARG A 34 18.18 15.94 -9.12
N ALA A 35 17.34 16.78 -9.74
CA ALA A 35 15.98 16.42 -10.13
C ALA A 35 15.97 15.39 -11.28
N ALA A 36 16.91 15.48 -12.23
CA ALA A 36 17.05 14.51 -13.32
C ALA A 36 17.62 13.13 -12.87
N ARG A 37 18.24 13.03 -11.69
CA ARG A 37 18.79 11.77 -11.15
C ARG A 37 17.80 10.95 -10.31
N ARG A 38 16.56 11.37 -10.17
CA ARG A 38 15.48 10.53 -9.69
C ARG A 38 14.78 9.78 -10.84
N ARG A 39 15.54 9.30 -11.83
CA ARG A 39 15.07 8.17 -12.62
C ARG A 39 15.07 6.99 -11.68
N VAL A 40 13.87 6.49 -11.39
CA VAL A 40 13.67 5.21 -10.74
C VAL A 40 14.59 4.22 -11.43
N ALA A 41 15.63 3.75 -10.73
CA ALA A 41 16.49 2.73 -11.27
C ALA A 41 15.63 1.48 -11.42
N VAL A 42 15.30 1.10 -12.63
CA VAL A 42 14.72 -0.19 -12.94
C VAL A 42 15.80 -1.20 -12.55
N HIS A 43 15.44 -2.23 -11.78
CA HIS A 43 16.33 -3.35 -11.54
C HIS A 43 16.43 -4.13 -12.85
N GLU A 44 17.42 -3.76 -13.70
CA GLU A 44 17.75 -4.52 -14.89
C GLU A 44 18.62 -5.70 -14.48
N GLU A 45 18.09 -6.90 -14.67
CA GLU A 45 18.81 -8.15 -14.47
C GLU A 45 19.16 -8.76 -15.83
N GLU A 46 20.23 -9.56 -15.88
CA GLU A 46 20.68 -10.20 -17.12
C GLU A 46 19.62 -11.17 -17.65
N ILE A 47 19.26 -11.03 -18.94
CA ILE A 47 18.31 -11.90 -19.61
C ILE A 47 19.05 -13.12 -20.14
N ASP A 48 18.71 -14.31 -19.64
CA ASP A 48 19.04 -15.59 -20.24
C ASP A 48 17.79 -16.08 -21.02
N PRO A 49 17.80 -15.97 -22.37
CA PRO A 49 16.64 -16.33 -23.18
C PRO A 49 16.18 -17.78 -23.05
N ASP A 50 17.09 -18.67 -22.67
CA ASP A 50 16.82 -20.10 -22.55
C ASP A 50 16.28 -20.52 -21.20
N ARG A 51 16.46 -19.71 -20.16
CA ARG A 51 16.07 -20.04 -18.79
C ARG A 51 14.58 -20.40 -18.67
N TYR A 52 13.70 -19.50 -19.10
CA TYR A 52 12.27 -19.73 -19.01
C TYR A 52 11.68 -20.38 -20.25
N ARG A 53 12.21 -20.05 -21.41
CA ARG A 53 11.80 -20.66 -22.68
C ARG A 53 11.96 -22.19 -22.67
N ASN A 54 13.06 -22.70 -22.13
CA ASN A 54 13.36 -24.14 -22.11
C ASN A 54 12.94 -24.83 -20.81
N ASN A 55 12.37 -24.11 -19.84
CA ASN A 55 11.91 -24.69 -18.59
C ASN A 55 10.61 -25.51 -18.80
N PRO A 56 10.57 -26.79 -18.43
CA PRO A 56 9.41 -27.66 -18.65
C PRO A 56 8.13 -27.15 -17.96
N GLN A 57 8.25 -26.56 -16.77
CA GLN A 57 7.10 -26.00 -16.05
C GLN A 57 6.55 -24.74 -16.75
N THR A 58 7.44 -23.88 -17.28
CA THR A 58 7.04 -22.72 -18.07
C THR A 58 6.37 -23.19 -19.36
N GLN A 59 6.88 -24.20 -20.04
CA GLN A 59 6.30 -24.74 -21.26
C GLN A 59 4.90 -25.37 -21.02
N ALA A 60 4.72 -26.06 -19.91
CA ALA A 60 3.40 -26.56 -19.51
C ALA A 60 2.42 -25.41 -19.22
N PHE A 61 2.88 -24.36 -18.55
CA PHE A 61 2.09 -23.16 -18.26
C PHE A 61 1.69 -22.42 -19.56
N ILE A 62 2.62 -22.24 -20.50
CA ILE A 62 2.33 -21.70 -21.84
C ILE A 62 1.29 -22.56 -22.55
N GLY A 63 1.43 -23.91 -22.48
CA GLY A 63 0.44 -24.82 -23.05
C GLY A 63 -0.98 -24.60 -22.51
N THR A 64 -1.12 -24.38 -21.20
CA THR A 64 -2.38 -24.04 -20.55
C THR A 64 -2.95 -22.69 -21.06
N LEU A 65 -2.10 -21.67 -21.14
CA LEU A 65 -2.53 -20.34 -21.63
C LEU A 65 -3.03 -20.39 -23.10
N VAL A 66 -2.37 -21.18 -23.94
CA VAL A 66 -2.80 -21.38 -25.31
C VAL A 66 -4.12 -22.14 -25.39
N ALA A 67 -4.23 -23.27 -24.66
CA ALA A 67 -5.40 -24.14 -24.74
C ALA A 67 -6.65 -23.53 -24.10
N GLU A 68 -6.53 -22.87 -22.96
CA GLU A 68 -7.66 -22.41 -22.16
C GLU A 68 -7.99 -20.93 -22.34
N HIS A 69 -7.00 -20.14 -22.78
CA HIS A 69 -7.13 -18.68 -22.84
C HIS A 69 -6.85 -18.10 -24.23
N ASN A 70 -6.62 -18.94 -25.26
CA ASN A 70 -6.41 -18.52 -26.65
C ASN A 70 -5.23 -17.55 -26.86
N PHE A 71 -4.14 -17.72 -26.10
CA PHE A 71 -2.93 -16.98 -26.36
C PHE A 71 -2.21 -17.50 -27.60
N ASP A 72 -1.55 -16.60 -28.32
CA ASP A 72 -0.60 -17.01 -29.36
C ASP A 72 0.66 -17.63 -28.76
N ARG A 73 1.00 -18.84 -29.20
CA ARG A 73 2.13 -19.60 -28.71
C ARG A 73 3.45 -18.90 -28.95
N ALA A 74 3.65 -18.36 -30.15
CA ALA A 74 4.91 -17.74 -30.54
C ALA A 74 5.12 -16.43 -29.76
N ALA A 75 4.05 -15.66 -29.53
CA ALA A 75 4.10 -14.46 -28.71
C ALA A 75 4.49 -14.78 -27.25
N LEU A 76 3.95 -15.85 -26.64
CA LEU A 76 4.35 -16.27 -25.31
C LEU A 76 5.80 -16.77 -25.26
N ASP A 77 6.22 -17.59 -26.22
CA ASP A 77 7.61 -18.07 -26.29
C ASP A 77 8.60 -16.90 -26.40
N ALA A 78 8.27 -15.86 -27.18
CA ALA A 78 9.06 -14.63 -27.28
C ALA A 78 9.06 -13.82 -25.97
N LEU A 79 7.91 -13.71 -25.31
CA LEU A 79 7.77 -13.00 -24.04
C LEU A 79 8.64 -13.67 -22.95
N PHE A 80 8.55 -14.99 -22.80
CA PHE A 80 9.35 -15.71 -21.79
C PHE A 80 10.85 -15.71 -22.13
N ALA A 81 11.24 -15.67 -23.42
CA ALA A 81 12.64 -15.48 -23.82
C ALA A 81 13.18 -14.08 -23.43
N GLY A 82 12.31 -13.05 -23.36
CA GLY A 82 12.67 -11.70 -22.92
C GLY A 82 12.58 -11.46 -21.41
N THR A 83 12.24 -12.51 -20.62
CA THR A 83 12.01 -12.39 -19.18
C THR A 83 13.28 -12.73 -18.40
N ALA A 84 13.67 -11.84 -17.46
CA ALA A 84 14.84 -12.04 -16.62
C ALA A 84 14.51 -12.77 -15.33
N TYR A 85 15.43 -13.60 -14.86
CA TYR A 85 15.43 -14.08 -13.46
C TYR A 85 15.90 -12.98 -12.53
N SER A 86 15.18 -12.73 -11.45
CA SER A 86 15.57 -11.74 -10.46
C SER A 86 16.04 -12.38 -9.16
N ALA A 87 17.35 -12.42 -8.94
CA ALA A 87 17.95 -12.86 -7.68
C ALA A 87 17.52 -11.96 -6.51
N THR A 88 17.28 -10.68 -6.77
CA THR A 88 16.78 -9.73 -5.78
C THR A 88 15.35 -10.08 -5.34
N VAL A 89 14.46 -10.39 -6.27
CA VAL A 89 13.09 -10.87 -5.98
C VAL A 89 13.12 -12.15 -5.17
N ALA A 90 13.91 -13.15 -5.60
CA ALA A 90 14.05 -14.43 -4.91
C ALA A 90 14.56 -14.26 -3.45
N ARG A 91 15.43 -13.29 -3.21
CA ARG A 91 15.91 -12.96 -1.87
C ARG A 91 14.86 -12.22 -1.03
N LEU A 92 14.17 -11.24 -1.62
CA LEU A 92 13.21 -10.38 -0.90
C LEU A 92 11.94 -11.11 -0.49
N ILE A 93 11.56 -12.18 -1.21
CA ILE A 93 10.37 -12.96 -0.87
C ILE A 93 10.57 -13.87 0.35
N LEU A 94 11.81 -14.14 0.71
CA LEU A 94 12.13 -14.96 1.88
C LEU A 94 11.83 -14.19 3.17
N PRO A 95 11.33 -14.85 4.21
CA PRO A 95 11.25 -14.26 5.53
C PRO A 95 12.66 -13.88 6.03
N PRO A 96 12.78 -12.85 6.88
CA PRO A 96 14.08 -12.50 7.46
C PRO A 96 14.68 -13.70 8.21
N PRO A 97 16.01 -13.89 8.15
CA PRO A 97 16.70 -15.04 8.76
C PRO A 97 16.44 -15.19 10.26
N THR A 98 16.25 -14.06 10.94
CA THR A 98 15.83 -14.02 12.34
C THR A 98 14.42 -13.47 12.40
N PRO A 99 13.44 -14.25 12.89
CA PRO A 99 12.10 -13.73 13.07
C PRO A 99 12.13 -12.50 13.97
N ALA A 100 11.79 -11.34 13.42
CA ALA A 100 11.61 -10.16 14.24
C ALA A 100 10.45 -10.41 15.20
N ARG A 101 10.65 -10.12 16.51
CA ARG A 101 9.53 -10.15 17.45
C ARG A 101 8.47 -9.18 16.97
N ARG A 102 7.23 -9.64 16.85
CA ARG A 102 6.11 -8.79 16.48
C ARG A 102 6.01 -7.65 17.50
N SER A 103 6.09 -6.41 17.03
CA SER A 103 5.99 -5.20 17.86
C SER A 103 5.00 -4.24 17.22
N TRP A 104 3.84 -4.09 17.85
CA TRP A 104 2.82 -3.15 17.39
C TRP A 104 3.33 -1.71 17.41
N THR A 105 3.97 -1.29 18.50
CA THR A 105 4.50 0.07 18.61
C THR A 105 5.48 0.39 17.48
N ALA A 106 6.41 -0.54 17.17
CA ALA A 106 7.36 -0.33 16.08
C ALA A 106 6.68 -0.37 14.70
N TYR A 107 5.69 -1.24 14.51
CA TYR A 107 4.92 -1.32 13.25
C TYR A 107 4.09 -0.06 13.04
N ARG A 108 3.32 0.32 14.04
CA ARG A 108 2.48 1.52 14.06
C ARG A 108 3.28 2.78 13.73
N GLY A 109 4.44 2.94 14.37
CA GLY A 109 5.33 4.10 14.17
C GLY A 109 5.88 4.27 12.75
N ARG A 110 5.81 3.23 11.90
CA ARG A 110 6.20 3.33 10.48
C ARG A 110 5.13 3.99 9.62
N PHE A 111 3.87 3.96 10.06
CA PHE A 111 2.74 4.42 9.27
C PHE A 111 2.08 5.66 9.87
N ILE A 112 1.97 5.74 11.20
CA ILE A 112 1.35 6.87 11.88
C ILE A 112 2.45 7.88 12.22
N GLU A 113 2.89 8.64 11.22
CA GLU A 113 3.99 9.59 11.34
C GLU A 113 3.69 10.87 10.51
N PRO A 114 4.31 12.02 10.87
CA PRO A 114 3.91 13.34 10.32
C PRO A 114 3.98 13.45 8.80
N VAL A 115 4.98 12.83 8.14
CA VAL A 115 5.15 12.93 6.69
C VAL A 115 4.00 12.25 5.97
N ARG A 116 3.59 11.06 6.44
CA ARG A 116 2.51 10.28 5.86
C ARG A 116 1.16 10.91 6.14
N ILE A 117 0.93 11.41 7.36
CA ILE A 117 -0.30 12.14 7.71
C ILE A 117 -0.40 13.41 6.86
N GLY A 118 0.66 14.22 6.75
CA GLY A 118 0.67 15.42 5.93
C GLY A 118 0.44 15.13 4.44
N ALA A 119 1.01 14.04 3.91
CA ALA A 119 0.73 13.59 2.55
C ALA A 119 -0.74 13.16 2.37
N GLY A 120 -1.33 12.54 3.39
CA GLY A 120 -2.74 12.15 3.40
C GLY A 120 -3.69 13.34 3.38
N VAL A 121 -3.38 14.38 4.15
CA VAL A 121 -4.13 15.64 4.12
C VAL A 121 -4.11 16.26 2.72
N GLN A 122 -2.92 16.35 2.08
CA GLN A 122 -2.79 16.87 0.72
C GLN A 122 -3.58 16.02 -0.29
N PHE A 123 -3.49 14.67 -0.18
CA PHE A 123 -4.22 13.74 -1.04
C PHE A 123 -5.74 13.92 -0.87
N TRP A 124 -6.23 14.00 0.36
CA TRP A 124 -7.65 14.20 0.63
C TRP A 124 -8.16 15.55 0.11
N GLN A 125 -7.40 16.63 0.30
CA GLN A 125 -7.74 17.95 -0.25
C GLN A 125 -7.82 17.91 -1.78
N GLN A 126 -6.89 17.23 -2.45
CA GLN A 126 -6.85 17.13 -3.90
C GLN A 126 -7.97 16.25 -4.49
N TYR A 127 -8.31 15.14 -3.83
CA TYR A 127 -9.24 14.14 -4.34
C TYR A 127 -10.55 14.03 -3.53
N GLY A 128 -10.88 15.06 -2.75
CA GLY A 128 -12.03 15.04 -1.84
C GLY A 128 -13.37 14.74 -2.53
N ASP A 129 -13.58 15.26 -3.74
CA ASP A 129 -14.79 14.98 -4.51
C ASP A 129 -14.86 13.51 -4.94
N THR A 130 -13.75 12.95 -5.39
CA THR A 130 -13.66 11.54 -5.77
C THR A 130 -13.88 10.63 -4.56
N LEU A 131 -13.28 10.96 -3.41
CA LEU A 131 -13.46 10.21 -2.17
C LEU A 131 -14.92 10.24 -1.69
N ARG A 132 -15.59 11.40 -1.74
CA ARG A 132 -17.03 11.49 -1.40
C ARG A 132 -17.90 10.70 -2.37
N ARG A 133 -17.59 10.74 -3.67
CA ARG A 133 -18.30 9.92 -4.67
C ARG A 133 -18.13 8.43 -4.38
N ALA A 134 -16.91 7.98 -4.10
CA ALA A 134 -16.64 6.58 -3.77
C ALA A 134 -17.32 6.14 -2.46
N GLU A 135 -17.35 7.00 -1.43
CA GLU A 135 -18.07 6.74 -0.20
C GLU A 135 -19.59 6.61 -0.44
N ALA A 136 -20.16 7.50 -1.25
CA ALA A 136 -21.60 7.44 -1.59
C ALA A 136 -21.95 6.20 -2.43
N GLU A 137 -21.08 5.77 -3.35
CA GLU A 137 -21.31 4.66 -4.26
C GLU A 137 -21.08 3.29 -3.61
N PHE A 138 -19.98 3.15 -2.86
CA PHE A 138 -19.53 1.86 -2.30
C PHE A 138 -19.77 1.73 -0.79
N GLY A 139 -20.18 2.80 -0.12
CA GLY A 139 -20.40 2.81 1.34
C GLY A 139 -19.14 2.74 2.17
N VAL A 140 -17.96 2.91 1.57
CA VAL A 140 -16.66 2.86 2.24
C VAL A 140 -16.22 4.28 2.62
N PRO A 141 -16.01 4.59 3.92
CA PRO A 141 -15.62 5.93 4.34
C PRO A 141 -14.30 6.39 3.71
N ALA A 142 -14.24 7.68 3.39
CA ALA A 142 -13.07 8.29 2.75
C ALA A 142 -11.76 8.06 3.53
N ASP A 143 -11.79 8.10 4.87
CA ASP A 143 -10.60 7.87 5.70
C ASP A 143 -10.07 6.44 5.58
N VAL A 144 -10.92 5.45 5.36
CA VAL A 144 -10.50 4.06 5.15
C VAL A 144 -9.73 3.93 3.83
N VAL A 145 -10.24 4.51 2.75
CA VAL A 145 -9.55 4.52 1.44
C VAL A 145 -8.23 5.26 1.54
N VAL A 146 -8.21 6.43 2.18
CA VAL A 146 -7.00 7.22 2.44
C VAL A 146 -6.00 6.44 3.30
N GLY A 147 -6.47 5.71 4.31
CA GLY A 147 -5.64 4.85 5.15
C GLY A 147 -4.93 3.76 4.34
N ILE A 148 -5.65 3.05 3.47
CA ILE A 148 -5.07 2.01 2.60
C ILE A 148 -4.02 2.62 1.67
N LEU A 149 -4.37 3.62 0.87
CA LEU A 149 -3.45 4.23 -0.11
C LEU A 149 -2.22 4.86 0.57
N GLY A 150 -2.41 5.36 1.79
CA GLY A 150 -1.32 5.87 2.62
C GLY A 150 -0.38 4.77 3.13
N VAL A 151 -0.91 3.65 3.61
CA VAL A 151 -0.09 2.51 4.08
C VAL A 151 0.65 1.86 2.91
N GLU A 152 -0.02 1.65 1.79
CA GLU A 152 0.54 0.93 0.65
C GLU A 152 1.70 1.69 -0.01
N THR A 153 1.49 2.93 -0.40
CA THR A 153 2.46 3.61 -1.29
C THR A 153 2.77 5.05 -0.90
N ILE A 154 2.32 5.52 0.26
CA ILE A 154 2.38 6.95 0.60
C ILE A 154 1.72 7.75 -0.54
N TYR A 155 0.52 7.34 -0.90
CA TYR A 155 -0.29 7.98 -1.96
C TYR A 155 0.42 8.03 -3.33
N GLY A 156 1.06 6.91 -3.72
CA GLY A 156 1.76 6.76 -5.00
C GLY A 156 3.23 7.19 -5.03
N ARG A 157 3.81 7.58 -3.89
CA ARG A 157 5.24 7.96 -3.83
C ARG A 157 6.20 6.77 -3.87
N ASP A 158 5.75 5.59 -3.45
CA ASP A 158 6.56 4.36 -3.39
C ASP A 158 5.75 3.15 -3.89
N MET A 159 5.67 3.00 -5.20
CA MET A 159 4.89 1.94 -5.86
C MET A 159 5.74 0.74 -6.31
N GLY A 160 7.03 0.73 -5.98
CA GLY A 160 7.97 -0.26 -6.49
C GLY A 160 8.43 0.03 -7.93
N ASN A 161 9.54 -0.61 -8.29
CA ASN A 161 10.25 -0.40 -9.56
C ASN A 161 10.77 -1.70 -10.19
N PHE A 162 10.26 -2.85 -9.74
CA PHE A 162 10.53 -4.14 -10.38
C PHE A 162 9.64 -4.31 -11.60
N ARG A 163 10.19 -4.84 -12.70
CA ARG A 163 9.35 -5.31 -13.81
C ARG A 163 8.47 -6.45 -13.30
N VAL A 164 7.15 -6.27 -13.35
CA VAL A 164 6.19 -7.23 -12.79
C VAL A 164 6.29 -8.58 -13.50
N MET A 165 6.55 -8.58 -14.80
CA MET A 165 6.78 -9.81 -15.58
C MET A 165 7.92 -10.63 -14.99
N ASP A 166 9.09 -10.02 -14.74
CA ASP A 166 10.26 -10.70 -14.19
C ASP A 166 10.02 -11.19 -12.76
N ALA A 167 9.40 -10.34 -11.93
CA ALA A 167 9.11 -10.67 -10.54
C ALA A 167 8.16 -11.88 -10.42
N LEU A 168 7.05 -11.84 -11.14
CA LEU A 168 6.06 -12.93 -11.10
C LEU A 168 6.61 -14.22 -11.72
N THR A 169 7.37 -14.14 -12.83
CA THR A 169 7.95 -15.33 -13.45
C THR A 169 9.01 -15.96 -12.55
N THR A 170 9.87 -15.16 -11.92
CA THR A 170 10.84 -15.66 -10.93
C THR A 170 10.12 -16.40 -9.80
N LEU A 171 9.06 -15.82 -9.24
CA LEU A 171 8.33 -16.43 -8.13
C LEU A 171 7.44 -17.62 -8.56
N ALA A 172 7.03 -17.67 -9.82
CA ALA A 172 6.23 -18.76 -10.37
C ALA A 172 7.05 -20.04 -10.64
N PHE A 173 8.30 -19.88 -11.10
CA PHE A 173 9.09 -21.01 -11.58
C PHE A 173 10.42 -21.23 -10.84
N ASP A 174 10.97 -20.17 -10.23
CA ASP A 174 12.22 -20.20 -9.45
C ASP A 174 12.02 -19.78 -7.99
N TYR A 175 10.86 -20.07 -7.41
CA TYR A 175 10.61 -19.76 -6.01
C TYR A 175 11.68 -20.39 -5.11
N PRO A 176 12.24 -19.65 -4.14
CA PRO A 176 13.29 -20.20 -3.26
C PRO A 176 12.85 -21.47 -2.52
N ASP A 177 13.83 -22.27 -2.11
CA ASP A 177 13.57 -23.48 -1.37
C ASP A 177 13.06 -23.18 0.04
N THR A 178 11.79 -23.46 0.26
CA THR A 178 11.06 -23.24 1.51
C THR A 178 10.04 -24.36 1.71
N PRO A 179 9.62 -24.67 2.95
CA PRO A 179 8.65 -25.75 3.21
C PRO A 179 7.34 -25.63 2.43
N ASN A 180 6.93 -24.42 2.04
CA ASN A 180 5.70 -24.13 1.30
C ASN A 180 5.95 -23.68 -0.15
N ARG A 181 7.11 -24.06 -0.72
CA ARG A 181 7.54 -23.66 -2.06
C ARG A 181 6.48 -23.93 -3.12
N GLU A 182 5.93 -25.14 -3.18
CA GLU A 182 4.98 -25.52 -4.24
C GLU A 182 3.66 -24.75 -4.15
N GLU A 183 3.12 -24.56 -2.94
CA GLU A 183 1.94 -23.75 -2.72
C GLU A 183 2.17 -22.31 -3.17
N ARG A 184 3.32 -21.74 -2.80
CA ARG A 184 3.70 -20.36 -3.16
C ARG A 184 3.92 -20.21 -4.66
N SER A 185 4.65 -21.12 -5.29
CA SER A 185 4.86 -21.13 -6.75
C SER A 185 3.54 -21.21 -7.49
N THR A 186 2.62 -22.07 -7.04
CA THR A 186 1.29 -22.20 -7.64
C THR A 186 0.49 -20.90 -7.51
N MET A 187 0.52 -20.25 -6.36
CA MET A 187 -0.09 -18.95 -6.17
C MET A 187 0.48 -17.91 -7.16
N PHE A 188 1.80 -17.85 -7.31
CA PHE A 188 2.44 -16.91 -8.24
C PHE A 188 2.21 -17.25 -9.71
N ARG A 189 2.07 -18.53 -10.08
CA ARG A 189 1.61 -18.95 -11.44
C ARG A 189 0.22 -18.41 -11.73
N ASN A 190 -0.69 -18.41 -10.77
CA ASN A 190 -2.03 -17.83 -10.94
C ASN A 190 -1.94 -16.30 -11.09
N GLN A 191 -1.12 -15.62 -10.30
CA GLN A 191 -0.91 -14.17 -10.46
C GLN A 191 -0.29 -13.84 -11.82
N LEU A 192 0.69 -14.62 -12.30
CA LEU A 192 1.28 -14.44 -13.62
C LEU A 192 0.27 -14.64 -14.75
N LYS A 193 -0.59 -15.67 -14.63
CA LYS A 193 -1.69 -15.88 -15.59
C LYS A 193 -2.60 -14.65 -15.66
N ASP A 194 -3.07 -14.17 -14.52
CA ASP A 194 -3.96 -13.02 -14.45
C ASP A 194 -3.28 -11.74 -14.93
N PHE A 195 -1.98 -11.58 -14.67
CA PHE A 195 -1.18 -10.49 -15.22
C PHE A 195 -1.12 -10.51 -16.76
N LEU A 196 -0.85 -11.67 -17.35
CA LEU A 196 -0.78 -11.82 -18.81
C LEU A 196 -2.15 -11.61 -19.46
N LEU A 197 -3.22 -12.10 -18.83
CA LEU A 197 -4.58 -11.86 -19.28
C LEU A 197 -4.94 -10.37 -19.24
N TRP A 198 -4.63 -9.68 -18.14
CA TRP A 198 -4.84 -8.25 -18.02
C TRP A 198 -4.06 -7.46 -19.08
N CYS A 199 -2.77 -7.76 -19.25
CA CYS A 199 -1.94 -7.11 -20.28
C CYS A 199 -2.52 -7.29 -21.69
N ARG A 200 -2.93 -8.51 -22.04
CA ARG A 200 -3.55 -8.79 -23.35
C ARG A 200 -4.86 -8.03 -23.53
N ASP A 201 -5.75 -8.11 -22.54
CA ASP A 201 -7.11 -7.56 -22.61
C ASP A 201 -7.10 -6.02 -22.66
N THR A 202 -6.05 -5.39 -22.13
CA THR A 202 -5.86 -3.92 -22.15
C THR A 202 -4.87 -3.43 -23.21
N GLY A 203 -4.21 -4.33 -23.93
CA GLY A 203 -3.12 -3.95 -24.86
C GLY A 203 -1.86 -3.40 -24.16
N THR A 204 -1.70 -3.69 -22.87
CA THR A 204 -0.54 -3.21 -22.10
C THR A 204 0.68 -4.07 -22.38
N ASP A 205 1.82 -3.45 -22.69
CA ASP A 205 3.10 -4.16 -22.78
C ASP A 205 3.51 -4.70 -21.41
N ALA A 206 3.63 -6.02 -21.29
CA ALA A 206 3.96 -6.72 -20.04
C ALA A 206 5.31 -6.28 -19.45
N PHE A 207 6.27 -5.87 -20.28
CA PHE A 207 7.56 -5.37 -19.81
C PHE A 207 7.55 -3.92 -19.34
N SER A 208 6.52 -3.16 -19.69
CA SER A 208 6.37 -1.77 -19.26
C SER A 208 5.82 -1.63 -17.83
N VAL A 209 5.19 -2.70 -17.29
CA VAL A 209 4.54 -2.64 -15.97
C VAL A 209 5.57 -2.78 -14.85
N LEU A 210 5.66 -1.73 -14.03
CA LEU A 210 6.49 -1.71 -12.83
C LEU A 210 5.61 -1.86 -11.57
N GLY A 211 6.16 -2.54 -10.56
CA GLY A 211 5.47 -2.78 -9.30
C GLY A 211 6.40 -3.22 -8.18
N SER A 212 5.84 -3.86 -7.16
CA SER A 212 6.62 -4.41 -6.06
C SER A 212 7.40 -5.67 -6.48
N TYR A 213 8.34 -6.09 -5.65
CA TYR A 213 9.07 -7.36 -5.84
C TYR A 213 8.16 -8.59 -5.81
N ALA A 214 6.94 -8.49 -5.28
CA ALA A 214 5.94 -9.54 -5.27
C ALA A 214 4.91 -9.42 -6.41
N GLY A 215 5.05 -8.43 -7.31
CA GLY A 215 4.17 -8.23 -8.45
C GLY A 215 2.92 -7.40 -8.19
N ALA A 216 2.83 -6.70 -7.06
CA ALA A 216 1.74 -5.76 -6.79
C ALA A 216 1.93 -4.46 -7.59
N VAL A 217 0.84 -3.88 -8.08
CA VAL A 217 0.85 -2.78 -9.06
C VAL A 217 0.13 -1.54 -8.55
N GLY A 218 0.73 -0.39 -8.83
CA GLY A 218 0.11 0.92 -8.73
C GLY A 218 -0.04 1.45 -7.30
N ILE A 219 -0.78 2.56 -7.18
CA ILE A 219 -1.04 3.25 -5.91
C ILE A 219 -1.67 2.33 -4.86
N PRO A 220 -2.65 1.46 -5.24
CA PRO A 220 -3.32 0.55 -4.30
C PRO A 220 -2.55 -0.76 -4.06
N GLN A 221 -1.42 -1.02 -4.73
CA GLN A 221 -0.66 -2.27 -4.64
C GLN A 221 -1.54 -3.52 -4.88
N PHE A 222 -2.38 -3.47 -5.90
CA PHE A 222 -3.20 -4.63 -6.27
C PHE A 222 -2.34 -5.72 -6.90
N MET A 223 -2.56 -6.96 -6.46
CA MET A 223 -2.08 -8.14 -7.18
C MET A 223 -2.87 -8.31 -8.49
N PRO A 224 -2.28 -8.93 -9.53
CA PRO A 224 -2.95 -9.09 -10.84
C PRO A 224 -4.37 -9.67 -10.80
N THR A 225 -4.62 -10.66 -9.95
CA THR A 225 -5.98 -11.18 -9.75
C THR A 225 -6.92 -10.07 -9.25
N SER A 226 -6.46 -9.27 -8.28
CA SER A 226 -7.27 -8.16 -7.76
C SER A 226 -7.49 -7.05 -8.79
N ILE A 227 -6.53 -6.81 -9.69
CA ILE A 227 -6.72 -5.87 -10.81
C ILE A 227 -7.88 -6.34 -11.68
N ARG A 228 -7.89 -7.61 -12.09
CA ARG A 228 -8.93 -8.15 -12.98
C ARG A 228 -10.31 -8.24 -12.33
N GLU A 229 -10.36 -8.47 -11.03
CA GLU A 229 -11.62 -8.66 -10.31
C GLU A 229 -12.23 -7.37 -9.79
N TYR A 230 -11.40 -6.38 -9.40
CA TYR A 230 -11.87 -5.23 -8.62
C TYR A 230 -11.45 -3.87 -9.16
N ALA A 231 -10.47 -3.78 -10.08
CA ALA A 231 -10.04 -2.48 -10.58
C ALA A 231 -11.10 -1.86 -11.49
N LEU A 232 -11.23 -0.55 -11.40
CA LEU A 232 -12.23 0.24 -12.14
C LEU A 232 -11.54 1.38 -12.90
N ASP A 233 -12.01 1.64 -14.11
CA ASP A 233 -11.88 2.92 -14.81
C ASP A 233 -12.85 3.91 -14.16
N TYR A 234 -12.39 4.52 -13.06
CA TYR A 234 -13.27 5.32 -12.22
C TYR A 234 -13.34 6.79 -12.68
N ASP A 235 -12.37 7.27 -13.45
CA ASP A 235 -12.44 8.58 -14.14
C ASP A 235 -13.12 8.49 -15.52
N ARG A 236 -13.36 7.27 -16.02
CA ARG A 236 -14.05 6.98 -17.29
C ARG A 236 -13.30 7.50 -18.51
N ASP A 237 -11.98 7.42 -18.49
CA ASP A 237 -11.12 7.78 -19.62
C ASP A 237 -10.96 6.64 -20.65
N GLY A 238 -11.54 5.48 -20.38
CA GLY A 238 -11.50 4.25 -21.20
C GLY A 238 -10.37 3.31 -20.82
N ARG A 239 -9.65 3.55 -19.72
CA ARG A 239 -8.54 2.72 -19.24
C ARG A 239 -8.53 2.63 -17.72
N ILE A 240 -8.04 1.52 -17.22
CA ILE A 240 -7.73 1.34 -15.79
C ILE A 240 -6.24 1.64 -15.58
N ASP A 241 -5.92 2.77 -14.98
CA ASP A 241 -4.53 3.17 -14.70
C ASP A 241 -4.28 3.33 -13.18
N LEU A 242 -4.06 2.22 -12.51
CA LEU A 242 -3.80 2.22 -11.06
C LEU A 242 -2.47 2.88 -10.68
N ARG A 243 -1.61 3.20 -11.64
CA ARG A 243 -0.31 3.81 -11.37
C ARG A 243 -0.34 5.33 -11.45
N ASN A 244 -1.06 5.89 -12.42
CA ASN A 244 -1.05 7.32 -12.69
C ASN A 244 -2.39 8.00 -12.40
N SER A 245 -3.51 7.24 -12.36
CA SER A 245 -4.83 7.74 -11.96
C SER A 245 -5.09 7.44 -10.47
N ALA A 246 -5.01 8.48 -9.64
CA ALA A 246 -5.46 8.38 -8.25
C ALA A 246 -6.98 8.20 -8.16
N VAL A 247 -7.72 8.62 -9.17
CA VAL A 247 -9.18 8.45 -9.27
C VAL A 247 -9.53 6.98 -9.41
N ASP A 248 -8.85 6.25 -10.32
CA ASP A 248 -9.02 4.80 -10.47
C ASP A 248 -8.62 4.05 -9.21
N ALA A 249 -7.49 4.45 -8.59
CA ALA A 249 -7.03 3.83 -7.35
C ALA A 249 -8.06 3.97 -6.22
N ILE A 250 -8.67 5.15 -6.04
CA ILE A 250 -9.70 5.41 -5.04
C ILE A 250 -10.93 4.54 -5.30
N GLY A 251 -11.46 4.56 -6.52
CA GLY A 251 -12.63 3.77 -6.90
C GLY A 251 -12.38 2.27 -6.74
N SER A 252 -11.23 1.79 -7.20
CA SER A 252 -10.86 0.38 -7.13
C SER A 252 -10.71 -0.12 -5.70
N VAL A 253 -10.09 0.66 -4.79
CA VAL A 253 -9.99 0.31 -3.36
C VAL A 253 -11.37 0.23 -2.71
N ALA A 254 -12.23 1.22 -2.94
CA ALA A 254 -13.57 1.24 -2.37
C ALA A 254 -14.41 0.06 -2.90
N HIS A 255 -14.35 -0.22 -4.18
CA HIS A 255 -15.00 -1.38 -4.81
C HIS A 255 -14.48 -2.71 -4.24
N PHE A 256 -13.16 -2.87 -4.08
CA PHE A 256 -12.57 -4.05 -3.45
C PHE A 256 -13.17 -4.31 -2.07
N LEU A 257 -13.25 -3.31 -1.22
CA LEU A 257 -13.79 -3.45 0.13
C LEU A 257 -15.29 -3.79 0.11
N GLN A 258 -16.08 -3.15 -0.76
CA GLN A 258 -17.50 -3.45 -0.95
C GLN A 258 -17.68 -4.92 -1.37
N MET A 259 -16.95 -5.38 -2.38
CA MET A 259 -17.01 -6.77 -2.86
C MET A 259 -16.60 -7.80 -1.82
N HIS A 260 -15.78 -7.41 -0.84
CA HIS A 260 -15.42 -8.26 0.30
C HIS A 260 -16.38 -8.16 1.48
N GLY A 261 -17.51 -7.44 1.32
CA GLY A 261 -18.59 -7.36 2.30
C GLY A 261 -18.39 -6.26 3.35
N TRP A 262 -17.89 -5.10 2.92
CA TRP A 262 -17.92 -3.88 3.73
C TRP A 262 -19.35 -3.51 4.08
N GLU A 263 -19.59 -3.24 5.36
CA GLU A 263 -20.89 -2.81 5.87
C GLU A 263 -20.90 -1.29 6.07
N PRO A 264 -21.70 -0.53 5.27
CA PRO A 264 -21.77 0.93 5.39
C PRO A 264 -22.24 1.36 6.80
N ASN A 265 -21.69 2.45 7.29
CA ASN A 265 -22.05 3.04 8.58
C ASN A 265 -21.82 2.12 9.81
N ARG A 266 -21.08 1.03 9.63
CA ARG A 266 -20.70 0.15 10.74
C ARG A 266 -19.26 0.44 11.17
N PRO A 267 -18.95 0.35 12.46
CA PRO A 267 -17.61 0.57 12.97
C PRO A 267 -16.62 -0.51 12.47
N VAL A 268 -15.35 -0.14 12.46
CA VAL A 268 -14.25 -1.06 12.11
C VAL A 268 -13.79 -1.83 13.35
N MET A 269 -13.45 -1.11 14.39
CA MET A 269 -13.01 -1.69 15.66
C MET A 269 -13.26 -0.74 16.84
N TRP A 270 -13.27 -1.29 18.05
CA TRP A 270 -13.37 -0.55 19.30
C TRP A 270 -12.20 -0.85 20.23
N ASN A 271 -11.82 0.14 21.00
CA ASN A 271 -10.92 -0.05 22.13
C ASN A 271 -11.67 -0.70 23.28
N ILE A 272 -11.00 -1.55 24.05
CA ILE A 272 -11.49 -2.10 25.31
C ILE A 272 -11.04 -1.23 26.48
N ALA A 273 -11.71 -1.37 27.62
CA ALA A 273 -11.29 -0.71 28.84
C ALA A 273 -9.90 -1.21 29.32
N GLY A 274 -9.17 -0.32 29.98
CA GLY A 274 -7.80 -0.62 30.43
C GLY A 274 -7.71 -1.41 31.73
N ASP A 275 -8.85 -1.85 32.32
CA ASP A 275 -8.89 -2.62 33.55
C ASP A 275 -8.39 -4.06 33.37
N THR A 276 -7.90 -4.66 34.45
CA THR A 276 -7.28 -5.99 34.44
C THR A 276 -8.24 -7.08 33.96
N ASP A 277 -9.52 -6.99 34.32
CA ASP A 277 -10.51 -8.02 34.00
C ASP A 277 -10.81 -8.01 32.50
N SER A 278 -11.08 -6.83 31.92
CA SER A 278 -11.28 -6.66 30.47
C SER A 278 -10.08 -7.16 29.67
N GLN A 279 -8.85 -6.83 30.10
CA GLN A 279 -7.61 -7.28 29.44
C GLN A 279 -7.45 -8.80 29.54
N GLY A 280 -7.74 -9.40 30.69
CA GLY A 280 -7.69 -10.85 30.90
C GLY A 280 -8.69 -11.61 30.04
N ILE A 281 -9.93 -11.12 29.93
CA ILE A 281 -10.97 -11.71 29.09
C ILE A 281 -10.58 -11.61 27.59
N ALA A 282 -10.08 -10.45 27.16
CA ALA A 282 -9.61 -10.26 25.80
C ALA A 282 -8.45 -11.21 25.46
N ALA A 283 -7.47 -11.36 26.38
CA ALA A 283 -6.35 -12.28 26.20
C ALA A 283 -6.82 -13.74 26.06
N ALA A 284 -7.81 -14.17 26.83
CA ALA A 284 -8.37 -15.52 26.77
C ALA A 284 -9.21 -15.76 25.49
N ALA A 285 -9.80 -14.72 24.92
CA ALA A 285 -10.64 -14.78 23.73
C ALA A 285 -9.87 -14.59 22.41
N ALA A 286 -8.64 -14.06 22.46
CA ALA A 286 -7.81 -13.83 21.28
C ALA A 286 -7.29 -15.16 20.72
N ASP A 287 -7.79 -15.56 19.54
CA ASP A 287 -7.40 -16.80 18.84
C ASP A 287 -6.50 -16.57 17.62
N GLY A 288 -6.16 -15.29 17.32
CA GLY A 288 -5.35 -14.89 16.17
C GLY A 288 -6.02 -15.11 14.80
N GLN A 289 -7.31 -15.47 14.78
CA GLN A 289 -8.06 -15.65 13.55
C GLN A 289 -8.76 -14.35 13.14
N PRO A 290 -8.75 -14.02 11.84
CA PRO A 290 -9.33 -12.75 11.38
C PRO A 290 -10.87 -12.77 11.30
N TYR A 291 -11.50 -13.90 11.53
CA TYR A 291 -12.95 -14.05 11.39
C TYR A 291 -13.68 -13.69 12.67
N PRO A 292 -14.73 -12.86 12.62
CA PRO A 292 -15.67 -12.71 13.72
C PRO A 292 -16.34 -14.06 14.03
N ARG A 293 -16.25 -14.53 15.30
CA ARG A 293 -16.71 -15.87 15.69
C ARG A 293 -17.51 -15.90 16.99
N MET A 294 -17.62 -14.79 17.66
CA MET A 294 -18.35 -14.70 18.91
C MET A 294 -19.13 -13.40 18.95
N THR A 295 -20.30 -13.43 19.58
CA THR A 295 -21.08 -12.20 19.75
C THR A 295 -20.44 -11.27 20.77
N LEU A 296 -20.61 -9.95 20.59
CA LEU A 296 -20.17 -8.97 21.57
C LEU A 296 -20.77 -9.24 22.94
N SER A 297 -22.07 -9.63 23.01
CA SER A 297 -22.75 -9.98 24.24
C SER A 297 -22.10 -11.13 25.01
N ARG A 298 -21.42 -12.05 24.34
CA ARG A 298 -20.64 -13.11 25.00
C ARG A 298 -19.43 -12.52 25.73
N LEU A 299 -18.71 -11.58 25.14
CA LEU A 299 -17.56 -10.92 25.75
C LEU A 299 -18.00 -10.03 26.92
N THR A 300 -19.07 -9.22 26.73
CA THR A 300 -19.54 -8.30 27.75
C THR A 300 -20.15 -9.04 28.96
N ARG A 301 -20.88 -10.16 28.75
CA ARG A 301 -21.32 -11.04 29.81
C ARG A 301 -20.20 -11.72 30.60
N ALA A 302 -19.07 -11.96 29.95
CA ALA A 302 -17.86 -12.44 30.62
C ALA A 302 -17.16 -11.36 31.45
N GLY A 303 -17.60 -10.09 31.33
CA GLY A 303 -17.06 -8.95 32.08
C GLY A 303 -16.19 -7.99 31.26
N LEU A 304 -15.98 -8.24 29.92
CA LEU A 304 -15.24 -7.30 29.09
C LEU A 304 -16.00 -5.98 28.96
N ALA A 305 -15.36 -4.89 29.35
CA ALA A 305 -15.87 -3.54 29.14
C ALA A 305 -15.19 -2.90 27.92
N LEU A 306 -15.96 -2.15 27.13
CA LEU A 306 -15.43 -1.29 26.07
C LEU A 306 -14.93 0.03 26.65
N ALA A 307 -14.05 0.71 25.91
CA ALA A 307 -13.54 2.01 26.35
C ALA A 307 -14.69 3.04 26.54
N PRO A 308 -14.53 4.02 27.43
CA PRO A 308 -15.54 5.07 27.64
C PRO A 308 -15.89 5.78 26.31
N GLY A 309 -17.19 6.05 26.12
CA GLY A 309 -17.72 6.73 24.94
C GLY A 309 -18.03 5.82 23.74
N VAL A 310 -17.75 4.52 23.82
CA VAL A 310 -18.17 3.55 22.79
C VAL A 310 -19.65 3.20 23.01
N ASP A 311 -20.50 3.57 22.05
CA ASP A 311 -21.90 3.12 22.01
C ASP A 311 -22.01 1.80 21.23
N ALA A 312 -22.10 0.70 21.96
CA ALA A 312 -22.25 -0.63 21.40
C ALA A 312 -23.62 -1.26 21.75
N ALA A 313 -24.58 -0.48 22.20
CA ALA A 313 -25.88 -1.00 22.67
C ALA A 313 -26.61 -1.79 21.55
N ARG A 314 -26.49 -1.36 20.30
CA ARG A 314 -27.11 -2.01 19.13
C ARG A 314 -26.29 -3.17 18.57
N GLU A 315 -25.06 -3.38 19.07
CA GLU A 315 -24.10 -4.33 18.53
C GLU A 315 -23.95 -5.60 19.36
N GLN A 316 -24.78 -5.79 20.38
CA GLN A 316 -24.62 -6.90 21.33
C GLN A 316 -24.68 -8.30 20.67
N GLU A 317 -25.50 -8.45 19.64
CA GLU A 317 -25.63 -9.71 18.89
C GLU A 317 -24.76 -9.75 17.63
N THR A 318 -23.91 -8.72 17.42
CA THR A 318 -22.96 -8.68 16.29
C THR A 318 -21.77 -9.61 16.58
N ASP A 319 -21.40 -10.38 15.58
CA ASP A 319 -20.18 -11.19 15.61
C ASP A 319 -18.93 -10.31 15.58
N VAL A 320 -18.03 -10.56 16.53
CA VAL A 320 -16.78 -9.83 16.71
C VAL A 320 -15.60 -10.78 16.82
N LEU A 321 -14.40 -10.23 16.70
CA LEU A 321 -13.14 -10.91 17.00
C LEU A 321 -12.33 -10.07 17.98
N VAL A 322 -11.42 -10.71 18.71
CA VAL A 322 -10.45 -10.00 19.55
C VAL A 322 -9.17 -9.83 18.75
N VAL A 323 -8.76 -8.57 18.59
CA VAL A 323 -7.54 -8.18 17.89
C VAL A 323 -6.43 -8.04 18.91
N ASP A 324 -5.35 -8.82 18.76
CA ASP A 324 -4.15 -8.76 19.59
C ASP A 324 -3.03 -7.96 18.89
N LEU A 325 -2.49 -6.98 19.61
CA LEU A 325 -1.46 -6.06 19.12
C LEU A 325 -0.25 -6.06 20.07
N PRO A 326 0.53 -7.16 20.09
CA PRO A 326 1.63 -7.34 21.04
C PRO A 326 2.82 -6.40 20.77
N THR A 327 3.44 -5.94 21.84
CA THR A 327 4.72 -5.24 21.85
C THR A 327 5.65 -5.88 22.88
N PRO A 328 6.87 -6.33 22.52
CA PRO A 328 7.78 -6.96 23.46
C PRO A 328 8.09 -6.06 24.67
N GLY A 329 7.99 -6.63 25.86
CA GLY A 329 8.26 -5.90 27.11
C GLY A 329 7.15 -4.95 27.56
N GLN A 330 6.00 -4.94 26.87
CA GLN A 330 4.81 -4.18 27.23
C GLN A 330 3.59 -5.11 27.31
N PRO A 331 2.54 -4.76 28.05
CA PRO A 331 1.26 -5.45 27.94
C PRO A 331 0.74 -5.45 26.50
N THR A 332 0.17 -6.57 26.07
CA THR A 332 -0.49 -6.65 24.76
C THR A 332 -1.69 -5.69 24.74
N GLU A 333 -1.77 -4.88 23.70
CA GLU A 333 -2.97 -4.07 23.45
C GLU A 333 -4.03 -4.95 22.80
N TYR A 334 -5.27 -4.93 23.32
CA TYR A 334 -6.39 -5.65 22.74
C TYR A 334 -7.47 -4.70 22.27
N ARG A 335 -8.17 -5.08 21.19
CA ARG A 335 -9.32 -4.37 20.65
C ARG A 335 -10.40 -5.35 20.23
N VAL A 336 -11.61 -4.88 20.09
CA VAL A 336 -12.73 -5.62 19.50
C VAL A 336 -12.84 -5.23 18.03
N GLY A 337 -12.56 -6.15 17.12
CA GLY A 337 -12.75 -5.98 15.69
C GLY A 337 -14.14 -6.44 15.26
N LEU A 338 -14.75 -5.71 14.33
CA LEU A 338 -16.05 -6.01 13.74
C LEU A 338 -15.90 -6.55 12.30
N ARG A 339 -17.01 -6.70 11.59
CA ARG A 339 -17.02 -7.16 10.19
C ARG A 339 -16.08 -6.31 9.31
N ASN A 340 -16.11 -4.99 9.44
CA ASN A 340 -15.27 -4.10 8.64
C ASN A 340 -13.77 -4.24 8.94
N PHE A 341 -13.39 -4.61 10.16
CA PHE A 341 -12.01 -4.97 10.48
C PHE A 341 -11.57 -6.25 9.73
N TYR A 342 -12.44 -7.26 9.71
CA TYR A 342 -12.20 -8.47 8.92
C TYR A 342 -12.05 -8.14 7.43
N VAL A 343 -12.88 -7.25 6.88
CA VAL A 343 -12.78 -6.84 5.46
C VAL A 343 -11.42 -6.18 5.18
N LEU A 344 -10.88 -5.36 6.08
CA LEU A 344 -9.52 -4.83 5.94
C LEU A 344 -8.47 -5.95 5.90
N THR A 345 -8.67 -7.04 6.64
CA THR A 345 -7.74 -8.19 6.57
C THR A 345 -7.82 -8.97 5.25
N ARG A 346 -8.82 -8.72 4.41
CA ARG A 346 -8.89 -9.28 3.04
C ARG A 346 -7.89 -8.61 2.10
N TYR A 347 -7.56 -7.35 2.38
CA TYR A 347 -6.51 -6.63 1.65
C TYR A 347 -5.13 -7.15 2.02
N ASN A 348 -4.86 -7.30 3.31
CA ASN A 348 -3.65 -7.91 3.83
C ASN A 348 -3.96 -8.64 5.14
N ARG A 349 -3.67 -9.95 5.18
CA ARG A 349 -4.02 -10.84 6.30
C ARG A 349 -3.15 -10.60 7.55
N SER A 350 -3.18 -9.37 8.06
CA SER A 350 -2.42 -8.96 9.24
C SER A 350 -3.25 -8.02 10.10
N PHE A 351 -3.40 -8.34 11.39
CA PHE A 351 -4.05 -7.44 12.35
C PHE A 351 -3.31 -6.10 12.47
N PHE A 352 -1.98 -6.14 12.43
CA PHE A 352 -1.17 -4.92 12.45
C PHE A 352 -1.46 -4.03 11.25
N TYR A 353 -1.59 -4.64 10.06
CA TYR A 353 -1.94 -3.91 8.86
C TYR A 353 -3.33 -3.26 8.97
N ALA A 354 -4.35 -4.04 9.28
CA ALA A 354 -5.72 -3.55 9.36
C ALA A 354 -5.87 -2.43 10.42
N ALA A 355 -5.21 -2.60 11.58
CA ALA A 355 -5.18 -1.58 12.62
C ALA A 355 -4.44 -0.31 12.17
N ALA A 356 -3.29 -0.44 11.48
CA ALA A 356 -2.52 0.70 11.00
C ALA A 356 -3.27 1.47 9.90
N VAL A 357 -3.94 0.78 8.97
CA VAL A 357 -4.80 1.41 7.96
C VAL A 357 -5.88 2.26 8.62
N TYR A 358 -6.61 1.68 9.56
CA TYR A 358 -7.67 2.38 10.27
C TYR A 358 -7.14 3.59 11.05
N GLU A 359 -6.06 3.41 11.83
CA GLU A 359 -5.48 4.51 12.61
C GLU A 359 -4.89 5.63 11.74
N LEU A 360 -4.24 5.28 10.61
CA LEU A 360 -3.75 6.30 9.67
C LEU A 360 -4.92 7.11 9.10
N GLY A 361 -5.99 6.44 8.67
CA GLY A 361 -7.18 7.11 8.15
C GLY A 361 -7.78 8.07 9.19
N GLN A 362 -7.92 7.63 10.44
CA GLN A 362 -8.40 8.48 11.53
C GLN A 362 -7.46 9.66 11.82
N ALA A 363 -6.14 9.45 11.82
CA ALA A 363 -5.16 10.50 12.03
C ALA A 363 -5.19 11.57 10.92
N VAL A 364 -5.36 11.15 9.66
CA VAL A 364 -5.52 12.09 8.54
C VAL A 364 -6.84 12.85 8.64
N ARG A 365 -7.96 12.16 8.94
CA ARG A 365 -9.26 12.81 9.16
C ARG A 365 -9.20 13.86 10.28
N GLN A 366 -8.55 13.53 11.38
CA GLN A 366 -8.37 14.46 12.50
C GLN A 366 -7.54 15.68 12.08
N ALA A 367 -6.45 15.47 11.34
CA ALA A 367 -5.61 16.57 10.83
C ALA A 367 -6.29 17.45 9.77
N MET A 368 -7.38 16.97 9.13
CA MET A 368 -8.22 17.77 8.23
C MET A 368 -9.17 18.71 8.96
N GLN A 369 -9.45 18.46 10.25
CA GLN A 369 -10.39 19.23 11.06
C GLN A 369 -9.72 20.32 11.92
N GLY A 370 -8.41 20.21 12.13
CA GLY A 370 -7.59 21.18 12.88
C GLY A 370 -6.85 22.11 11.97
#